data_d713e8087e7f5af9f867e44e92163261
#
_entry.id   d713e8087e7f5af9f867e44e92163261
#
_cell.length_a   1.000
_cell.length_b   1.000
_cell.length_c   1.000
_cell.angle_alpha   90.00
_cell.angle_beta   90.00
_cell.angle_gamma   90.00
#
_symmetry.space_group_name_H-M   'P 1'
#
loop_
_entity.id
_entity.type
_entity.pdbx_description
1 polymer ?
#
loop_
_entity_poly.entity_id
_entity_poly.type
_entity_poly.pdbx_seq_one_letter_code
_entity_poly.pdbx_strand_id
1 'polypeptide(L)'
;ATLRAFGDQYLGGEVGVLTVLHTWGQDLGQHIHLHCSVTGGALARDGSRWRSCPRGFLFPVIPLAAAFRDRFCQGLAALAQARRLVFAGACADLAEPARFQQLVAAMQAKAWEVYAKRPLNGPEQVLDYLGRYVQRVAISNHRLLAIDAGQVRFRWRDYRHGSLPKEMALSAEEFIRRFLLHVLPRGFVRIRYYGLLHYRQRAAKLRRCRELLGAPAVPTSVEAPSAATQLLQLTGVDLSRCPLCQVGRMIQQTELSPMRGLRPMRWNLPAAIGAYAGN
;
A
#
# COMPACT_ATOMS: atom_id res chain seq x y z
N ALA A 1 15.05 -2.51 2.62
CA ALA A 1 16.36 -2.69 3.26
C ALA A 1 16.23 -3.32 4.65
N THR A 2 15.48 -2.72 5.62
CA THR A 2 15.42 -3.15 7.03
C THR A 2 14.93 -4.59 7.19
N LEU A 3 13.77 -4.96 6.68
CA LEU A 3 13.22 -6.32 6.80
C LEU A 3 14.13 -7.40 6.18
N ARG A 4 14.84 -7.08 5.10
CA ARG A 4 15.80 -8.02 4.50
C ARG A 4 17.00 -8.24 5.42
N ALA A 5 17.55 -7.18 6.02
CA ALA A 5 18.66 -7.34 6.97
C ALA A 5 18.25 -8.13 8.22
N PHE A 6 17.00 -7.95 8.67
CA PHE A 6 16.45 -8.76 9.77
C PHE A 6 16.25 -10.22 9.36
N GLY A 7 15.83 -10.48 8.12
CA GLY A 7 15.80 -11.84 7.57
C GLY A 7 17.17 -12.52 7.60
N ASP A 8 18.20 -11.81 7.15
CA ASP A 8 19.57 -12.31 7.20
C ASP A 8 20.03 -12.56 8.65
N GLN A 9 19.79 -11.61 9.55
CA GLN A 9 20.26 -11.65 10.93
C GLN A 9 19.52 -12.72 11.77
N TYR A 10 18.20 -12.78 11.70
CA TYR A 10 17.39 -13.61 12.59
C TYR A 10 17.01 -14.97 11.99
N LEU A 11 16.91 -15.06 10.68
CA LEU A 11 16.56 -16.29 9.97
C LEU A 11 17.70 -16.84 9.11
N GLY A 12 18.82 -16.11 9.01
CA GLY A 12 20.00 -16.52 8.24
C GLY A 12 19.69 -16.72 6.75
N GLY A 13 18.77 -15.94 6.18
CA GLY A 13 18.37 -16.07 4.80
C GLY A 13 17.51 -14.92 4.29
N GLU A 14 17.15 -15.01 3.02
CA GLU A 14 16.36 -13.99 2.35
C GLU A 14 14.86 -14.19 2.59
N VAL A 15 14.20 -13.17 3.13
CA VAL A 15 12.73 -13.11 3.25
C VAL A 15 12.10 -12.52 2.01
N GLY A 16 10.86 -12.90 1.72
CA GLY A 16 9.99 -12.22 0.76
C GLY A 16 9.20 -11.11 1.44
N VAL A 17 9.15 -9.93 0.82
CA VAL A 17 8.43 -8.78 1.36
C VAL A 17 7.59 -8.15 0.26
N LEU A 18 6.29 -7.97 0.54
CA LEU A 18 5.38 -7.14 -0.21
C LEU A 18 5.05 -5.91 0.63
N THR A 19 5.17 -4.71 0.05
CA THR A 19 4.81 -3.47 0.73
C THR A 19 3.74 -2.72 -0.03
N VAL A 20 2.80 -2.13 0.69
CA VAL A 20 1.76 -1.25 0.15
C VAL A 20 1.82 0.08 0.90
N LEU A 21 2.01 1.17 0.15
CA LEU A 21 1.97 2.52 0.73
C LEU A 21 0.53 2.96 0.93
N HIS A 22 0.21 3.38 2.14
CA HIS A 22 -1.00 4.11 2.48
C HIS A 22 -0.65 5.52 2.95
N THR A 23 -1.48 6.49 2.59
CA THR A 23 -1.28 7.90 2.93
C THR A 23 -2.40 8.48 3.79
N TRP A 24 -3.44 7.70 4.10
CA TRP A 24 -4.67 8.16 4.76
C TRP A 24 -4.93 7.51 6.10
N GLY A 25 -5.53 8.28 7.00
CA GLY A 25 -6.19 7.82 8.20
C GLY A 25 -7.67 7.51 7.96
N GLN A 26 -8.37 7.12 9.02
CA GLN A 26 -9.81 6.83 8.96
C GLN A 26 -10.67 8.09 8.72
N ASP A 27 -10.17 9.24 9.12
CA ASP A 27 -10.74 10.58 9.00
C ASP A 27 -10.38 11.29 7.68
N LEU A 28 -9.74 10.57 6.74
CA LEU A 28 -9.17 11.10 5.50
C LEU A 28 -8.02 12.12 5.74
N GLY A 29 -7.51 12.23 6.97
CA GLY A 29 -6.31 12.98 7.26
C GLY A 29 -5.05 12.27 6.73
N GLN A 30 -3.96 13.02 6.58
CA GLN A 30 -2.68 12.43 6.20
C GLN A 30 -2.14 11.51 7.31
N HIS A 31 -1.97 10.25 6.96
CA HIS A 31 -1.38 9.23 7.83
C HIS A 31 -0.53 8.29 6.99
N ILE A 32 0.71 8.67 6.74
CA ILE A 32 1.61 7.95 5.84
C ILE A 32 2.18 6.74 6.58
N HIS A 33 1.89 5.54 6.08
CA HIS A 33 2.39 4.28 6.66
C HIS A 33 2.51 3.18 5.59
N LEU A 34 3.30 2.15 5.92
CA LEU A 34 3.52 1.01 5.05
C LEU A 34 2.85 -0.23 5.66
N HIS A 35 2.00 -0.87 4.87
CA HIS A 35 1.59 -2.25 5.14
C HIS A 35 2.62 -3.19 4.54
N CYS A 36 3.17 -4.08 5.35
CA CYS A 36 4.17 -5.05 4.93
C CYS A 36 3.64 -6.47 5.16
N SER A 37 3.57 -7.28 4.11
CA SER A 37 3.41 -8.73 4.23
C SER A 37 4.78 -9.37 4.05
N VAL A 38 5.20 -10.17 5.03
CA VAL A 38 6.52 -10.82 5.06
C VAL A 38 6.33 -12.32 5.13
N THR A 39 7.15 -13.08 4.38
CA THR A 39 7.10 -14.54 4.44
C THR A 39 7.41 -15.04 5.85
N GLY A 40 6.69 -16.08 6.30
CA GLY A 40 6.90 -16.72 7.61
C GLY A 40 8.17 -17.59 7.66
N GLY A 41 9.20 -17.18 6.95
CA GLY A 41 10.50 -17.82 6.89
C GLY A 41 11.39 -17.21 5.82
N ALA A 42 12.59 -17.74 5.67
CA ALA A 42 13.63 -17.27 4.78
C ALA A 42 14.24 -18.42 3.98
N LEU A 43 14.59 -18.16 2.73
CA LEU A 43 15.41 -19.05 1.92
C LEU A 43 16.89 -18.77 2.22
N ALA A 44 17.66 -19.80 2.59
CA ALA A 44 19.10 -19.68 2.72
C ALA A 44 19.70 -19.09 1.43
N ARG A 45 20.79 -18.31 1.54
CA ARG A 45 21.36 -17.59 0.39
C ARG A 45 21.85 -18.51 -0.72
N ASP A 46 22.30 -19.73 -0.36
CA ASP A 46 22.70 -20.78 -1.27
C ASP A 46 21.53 -21.59 -1.86
N GLY A 47 20.30 -21.27 -1.43
CA GLY A 47 19.10 -21.99 -1.85
C GLY A 47 18.95 -23.40 -1.28
N SER A 48 19.80 -23.81 -0.34
CA SER A 48 19.86 -25.19 0.18
C SER A 48 18.67 -25.57 1.06
N ARG A 49 18.12 -24.63 1.83
CA ARG A 49 17.07 -24.90 2.83
C ARG A 49 16.16 -23.71 3.08
N TRP A 50 14.94 -24.04 3.50
CA TRP A 50 13.99 -23.08 4.07
C TRP A 50 14.14 -23.04 5.59
N ARG A 51 14.16 -21.84 6.15
CA ARG A 51 14.18 -21.61 7.60
C ARG A 51 12.89 -20.95 8.01
N SER A 52 12.01 -21.69 8.64
CA SER A 52 10.74 -21.17 9.17
C SER A 52 10.98 -20.25 10.36
N CYS A 53 10.19 -19.20 10.49
CA CYS A 53 10.19 -18.38 11.70
C CYS A 53 9.55 -19.15 12.88
N PRO A 54 9.92 -18.84 14.12
CA PRO A 54 9.24 -19.36 15.30
C PRO A 54 7.73 -19.04 15.27
N ARG A 55 6.92 -19.91 15.89
CA ARG A 55 5.47 -19.69 15.96
C ARG A 55 5.16 -18.36 16.65
N GLY A 56 4.32 -17.55 16.00
CA GLY A 56 3.83 -16.28 16.56
C GLY A 56 4.83 -15.12 16.57
N PHE A 57 6.05 -15.32 16.07
CA PHE A 57 7.11 -14.31 16.13
C PHE A 57 7.91 -14.29 14.83
N LEU A 58 8.02 -13.13 14.20
CA LEU A 58 8.84 -12.93 13.01
C LEU A 58 10.14 -12.18 13.36
N PHE A 59 10.04 -10.99 13.93
CA PHE A 59 11.16 -10.15 14.30
C PHE A 59 10.86 -9.36 15.57
N PRO A 60 11.87 -9.02 16.38
CA PRO A 60 11.68 -8.15 17.55
C PRO A 60 11.29 -6.74 17.11
N VAL A 61 10.12 -6.28 17.58
CA VAL A 61 9.47 -5.05 17.09
C VAL A 61 10.25 -3.80 17.44
N ILE A 62 10.79 -3.71 18.68
CA ILE A 62 11.54 -2.53 19.13
C ILE A 62 12.84 -2.34 18.32
N PRO A 63 13.72 -3.34 18.17
CA PRO A 63 14.88 -3.22 17.30
C PRO A 63 14.52 -2.95 15.83
N LEU A 64 13.43 -3.54 15.34
CA LEU A 64 12.95 -3.31 13.97
C LEU A 64 12.53 -1.85 13.75
N ALA A 65 11.81 -1.27 14.70
CA ALA A 65 11.39 0.13 14.67
C ALA A 65 12.61 1.08 14.68
N ALA A 66 13.57 0.84 15.56
CA ALA A 66 14.81 1.61 15.62
C ALA A 66 15.61 1.51 14.31
N ALA A 67 15.83 0.31 13.80
CA ALA A 67 16.55 0.11 12.55
C ALA A 67 15.81 0.69 11.32
N PHE A 68 14.47 0.71 11.34
CA PHE A 68 13.69 1.36 10.30
C PHE A 68 13.86 2.87 10.35
N ARG A 69 13.71 3.50 11.53
CA ARG A 69 13.94 4.92 11.76
C ARG A 69 15.32 5.36 11.25
N ASP A 70 16.36 4.68 11.71
CA ASP A 70 17.73 5.06 11.40
C ASP A 70 18.03 4.99 9.89
N ARG A 71 17.58 3.91 9.24
CA ARG A 71 17.73 3.79 7.78
C ARG A 71 16.89 4.77 6.98
N PHE A 72 15.70 5.11 7.47
CA PHE A 72 14.88 6.13 6.84
C PHE A 72 15.56 7.50 6.91
N CYS A 73 16.03 7.89 8.09
CA CYS A 73 16.72 9.16 8.31
C CYS A 73 18.02 9.26 7.49
N GLN A 74 18.82 8.17 7.46
CA GLN A 74 20.02 8.08 6.62
C GLN A 74 19.67 8.23 5.12
N GLY A 75 18.63 7.54 4.66
CA GLY A 75 18.17 7.62 3.27
C GLY A 75 17.68 9.02 2.91
N LEU A 76 16.96 9.67 3.82
CA LEU A 76 16.48 11.03 3.63
C LEU A 76 17.64 12.03 3.55
N ALA A 77 18.62 11.91 4.44
CA ALA A 77 19.84 12.73 4.43
C ALA A 77 20.64 12.53 3.14
N ALA A 78 20.81 11.29 2.68
CA ALA A 78 21.50 10.98 1.43
C ALA A 78 20.79 11.60 0.19
N LEU A 79 19.45 11.59 0.17
CA LEU A 79 18.68 12.24 -0.89
C LEU A 79 18.83 13.75 -0.89
N ALA A 80 18.90 14.38 0.30
CA ALA A 80 19.14 15.81 0.43
C ALA A 80 20.54 16.18 -0.06
N GLN A 81 21.57 15.45 0.37
CA GLN A 81 22.95 15.63 -0.11
C GLN A 81 23.08 15.47 -1.63
N ALA A 82 22.36 14.50 -2.20
CA ALA A 82 22.31 14.29 -3.65
C ALA A 82 21.42 15.31 -4.39
N ARG A 83 20.87 16.32 -3.72
CA ARG A 83 19.94 17.33 -4.27
C ARG A 83 18.75 16.73 -5.00
N ARG A 84 18.25 15.60 -4.52
CA ARG A 84 17.11 14.87 -5.08
C ARG A 84 15.79 15.18 -4.38
N LEU A 85 15.80 16.03 -3.37
CA LEU A 85 14.61 16.53 -2.69
C LEU A 85 14.30 17.93 -3.21
N VAL A 86 13.01 18.17 -3.45
CA VAL A 86 12.48 19.49 -3.78
C VAL A 86 11.64 19.96 -2.60
N PHE A 87 12.00 21.09 -2.02
CA PHE A 87 11.29 21.69 -0.90
C PHE A 87 10.42 22.84 -1.42
N ALA A 88 9.11 22.73 -1.23
CA ALA A 88 8.14 23.73 -1.70
C ALA A 88 7.00 23.89 -0.68
N GLY A 89 6.26 24.99 -0.79
CA GLY A 89 5.12 25.29 0.10
C GLY A 89 5.57 25.36 1.56
N ALA A 90 4.84 24.68 2.43
CA ALA A 90 5.12 24.63 3.87
C ALA A 90 6.47 23.98 4.26
N CYS A 91 7.16 23.36 3.30
CA CYS A 91 8.46 22.74 3.52
C CYS A 91 9.61 23.52 2.86
N ALA A 92 9.38 24.74 2.38
CA ALA A 92 10.38 25.53 1.63
C ALA A 92 11.60 25.87 2.51
N ASP A 93 11.41 26.09 3.79
CA ASP A 93 12.46 26.36 4.79
C ASP A 93 13.42 25.17 5.00
N LEU A 94 13.01 23.95 4.66
CA LEU A 94 13.88 22.77 4.71
C LEU A 94 14.95 22.75 3.60
N ALA A 95 14.89 23.68 2.67
CA ALA A 95 16.00 23.92 1.73
C ALA A 95 17.26 24.44 2.44
N GLU A 96 17.11 25.04 3.63
CA GLU A 96 18.22 25.43 4.49
C GLU A 96 18.80 24.21 5.21
N PRO A 97 20.11 23.93 5.06
CA PRO A 97 20.75 22.73 5.64
C PRO A 97 20.55 22.59 7.16
N ALA A 98 20.59 23.70 7.91
CA ALA A 98 20.42 23.68 9.35
C ALA A 98 19.00 23.25 9.74
N ARG A 99 17.97 23.77 9.06
CA ARG A 99 16.57 23.36 9.28
C ARG A 99 16.34 21.91 8.94
N PHE A 100 16.91 21.45 7.83
CA PHE A 100 16.83 20.05 7.45
C PHE A 100 17.49 19.11 8.47
N GLN A 101 18.68 19.48 8.97
CA GLN A 101 19.35 18.71 10.03
C GLN A 101 18.55 18.67 11.33
N GLN A 102 17.94 19.78 11.73
CA GLN A 102 17.03 19.83 12.89
C GLN A 102 15.85 18.90 12.72
N LEU A 103 15.24 18.86 11.53
CA LEU A 103 14.15 17.91 11.23
C LEU A 103 14.62 16.47 11.40
N VAL A 104 15.76 16.10 10.78
CA VAL A 104 16.30 14.74 10.85
C VAL A 104 16.59 14.36 12.31
N ALA A 105 17.22 15.24 13.08
CA ALA A 105 17.49 15.01 14.49
C ALA A 105 16.20 14.82 15.32
N ALA A 106 15.19 15.64 15.08
CA ALA A 106 13.89 15.51 15.73
C ALA A 106 13.18 14.17 15.37
N MET A 107 13.32 13.70 14.13
CA MET A 107 12.80 12.40 13.70
C MET A 107 13.55 11.25 14.38
N GLN A 108 14.86 11.35 14.53
CA GLN A 108 15.69 10.33 15.20
C GLN A 108 15.43 10.27 16.71
N ALA A 109 15.12 11.40 17.34
CA ALA A 109 14.78 11.46 18.76
C ALA A 109 13.43 10.81 19.12
N LYS A 110 12.51 10.69 18.16
CA LYS A 110 11.21 10.08 18.40
C LYS A 110 11.28 8.56 18.36
N ALA A 111 10.48 7.91 19.20
CA ALA A 111 10.16 6.49 19.03
C ALA A 111 9.29 6.30 17.79
N TRP A 112 9.68 5.36 16.93
CA TRP A 112 8.90 4.98 15.75
C TRP A 112 8.09 3.74 16.05
N GLU A 113 6.86 3.72 15.58
CA GLU A 113 5.96 2.60 15.84
C GLU A 113 6.01 1.60 14.69
N VAL A 114 6.22 0.35 15.05
CA VAL A 114 6.04 -0.82 14.18
C VAL A 114 5.04 -1.74 14.83
N TYR A 115 3.95 -2.00 14.16
CA TYR A 115 2.93 -2.92 14.61
C TYR A 115 3.03 -4.24 13.85
N ALA A 116 3.37 -5.32 14.54
CA ALA A 116 3.42 -6.65 13.98
C ALA A 116 2.16 -7.44 14.37
N LYS A 117 1.40 -7.89 13.38
CA LYS A 117 0.27 -8.80 13.58
C LYS A 117 0.75 -10.24 13.70
N ARG A 118 -0.09 -11.08 14.33
CA ARG A 118 0.10 -12.53 14.30
C ARG A 118 0.15 -13.02 12.84
N PRO A 119 0.88 -14.11 12.56
CA PRO A 119 0.94 -14.71 11.25
C PRO A 119 -0.46 -14.99 10.68
N LEU A 120 -0.61 -14.79 9.37
CA LEU A 120 -1.82 -15.16 8.65
C LEU A 120 -1.83 -16.67 8.43
N ASN A 121 -2.95 -17.30 8.70
CA ASN A 121 -3.13 -18.74 8.57
C ASN A 121 -3.69 -19.09 7.18
N GLY A 122 -2.80 -19.26 6.21
CA GLY A 122 -3.18 -19.72 4.88
C GLY A 122 -3.38 -18.62 3.83
N PRO A 123 -3.52 -19.01 2.56
CA PRO A 123 -3.59 -18.11 1.43
C PRO A 123 -4.85 -17.24 1.41
N GLU A 124 -5.99 -17.74 1.88
CA GLU A 124 -7.25 -17.01 1.93
C GLU A 124 -7.14 -15.76 2.81
N GLN A 125 -6.56 -15.90 3.99
CA GLN A 125 -6.34 -14.75 4.89
C GLN A 125 -5.35 -13.74 4.31
N VAL A 126 -4.34 -14.22 3.57
CA VAL A 126 -3.40 -13.34 2.86
C VAL A 126 -4.11 -12.57 1.75
N LEU A 127 -4.96 -13.24 0.96
CA LEU A 127 -5.74 -12.62 -0.10
C LEU A 127 -6.74 -11.59 0.45
N ASP A 128 -7.44 -11.93 1.52
CA ASP A 128 -8.34 -11.02 2.23
C ASP A 128 -7.59 -9.78 2.75
N TYR A 129 -6.44 -10.00 3.37
CA TYR A 129 -5.60 -8.90 3.85
C TYR A 129 -5.16 -8.01 2.71
N LEU A 130 -4.63 -8.59 1.64
CA LEU A 130 -4.19 -7.86 0.46
C LEU A 130 -5.35 -7.12 -0.22
N GLY A 131 -6.50 -7.76 -0.39
CA GLY A 131 -7.70 -7.15 -0.97
C GLY A 131 -8.14 -5.89 -0.22
N ARG A 132 -8.05 -5.90 1.12
CA ARG A 132 -8.40 -4.72 1.94
C ARG A 132 -7.45 -3.54 1.76
N TYR A 133 -6.16 -3.80 1.52
CA TYR A 133 -5.13 -2.76 1.53
C TYR A 133 -4.61 -2.38 0.14
N VAL A 134 -4.72 -3.29 -0.83
CA VAL A 134 -4.21 -3.08 -2.19
C VAL A 134 -5.18 -2.26 -3.05
N GLN A 135 -6.49 -2.56 -2.97
CA GLN A 135 -7.47 -1.98 -3.89
C GLN A 135 -8.16 -0.70 -3.38
N ARG A 136 -8.12 -0.43 -2.08
CA ARG A 136 -8.82 0.72 -1.50
C ARG A 136 -8.01 2.00 -1.63
N VAL A 137 -8.68 3.07 -2.00
CA VAL A 137 -8.17 4.43 -1.93
C VAL A 137 -8.99 5.18 -0.88
N ALA A 138 -8.32 5.68 0.15
CA ALA A 138 -8.82 6.56 1.21
C ALA A 138 -10.13 6.16 1.90
N ILE A 139 -11.23 5.96 1.19
CA ILE A 139 -12.54 5.63 1.74
C ILE A 139 -13.26 4.61 0.85
N SER A 140 -14.06 3.73 1.46
CA SER A 140 -14.93 2.78 0.74
C SER A 140 -16.38 3.28 0.74
N ASN A 141 -17.12 2.97 -0.31
CA ASN A 141 -18.50 3.47 -0.51
C ASN A 141 -19.42 3.17 0.69
N HIS A 142 -19.30 2.01 1.33
CA HIS A 142 -20.14 1.65 2.49
C HIS A 142 -19.89 2.54 3.73
N ARG A 143 -18.84 3.34 3.73
CA ARG A 143 -18.60 4.33 4.79
C ARG A 143 -19.29 5.66 4.52
N LEU A 144 -19.67 5.94 3.28
CA LEU A 144 -20.46 7.12 2.93
C LEU A 144 -21.88 6.91 3.42
N LEU A 145 -22.42 7.88 4.17
CA LEU A 145 -23.76 7.83 4.74
C LEU A 145 -24.74 8.71 3.97
N ALA A 146 -24.31 9.94 3.65
CA ALA A 146 -25.13 10.90 2.92
C ALA A 146 -24.26 11.92 2.20
N ILE A 147 -24.78 12.44 1.10
CA ILE A 147 -24.24 13.59 0.38
C ILE A 147 -25.44 14.50 0.12
N ASP A 148 -25.58 15.52 0.94
CA ASP A 148 -26.71 16.45 0.90
C ASP A 148 -26.29 17.85 1.32
N ALA A 149 -27.00 18.87 0.85
CA ALA A 149 -26.79 20.27 1.20
C ALA A 149 -25.30 20.73 1.19
N GLY A 150 -24.49 20.20 0.25
CA GLY A 150 -23.06 20.53 0.18
C GLY A 150 -22.19 19.88 1.26
N GLN A 151 -22.74 18.94 2.00
CA GLN A 151 -22.04 18.19 3.05
C GLN A 151 -21.89 16.72 2.66
N VAL A 152 -20.76 16.11 3.04
CA VAL A 152 -20.51 14.67 2.93
C VAL A 152 -20.38 14.09 4.33
N ARG A 153 -21.31 13.19 4.68
CA ARG A 153 -21.27 12.45 5.96
C ARG A 153 -20.73 11.04 5.76
N PHE A 154 -19.83 10.62 6.62
CA PHE A 154 -19.23 9.28 6.54
C PHE A 154 -18.85 8.72 7.90
N ARG A 155 -18.76 7.39 7.99
CA ARG A 155 -18.30 6.67 9.18
C ARG A 155 -16.79 6.58 9.20
N TRP A 156 -16.21 6.76 10.41
CA TRP A 156 -14.79 6.56 10.67
C TRP A 156 -14.56 5.91 12.03
N ARG A 157 -13.37 5.37 12.27
CA ARG A 157 -12.97 4.82 13.56
C ARG A 157 -11.92 5.71 14.19
N ASP A 158 -12.20 6.12 15.42
CA ASP A 158 -11.26 6.91 16.21
C ASP A 158 -10.33 5.98 16.99
N TYR A 159 -9.18 5.67 16.40
CA TYR A 159 -8.19 4.80 17.03
C TYR A 159 -7.52 5.40 18.27
N ARG A 160 -7.55 6.73 18.42
CA ARG A 160 -6.98 7.41 19.58
C ARG A 160 -7.84 7.22 20.83
N HIS A 161 -9.14 6.98 20.64
CA HIS A 161 -10.12 6.82 21.73
C HIS A 161 -10.78 5.43 21.66
N GLY A 162 -9.98 4.36 21.64
CA GLY A 162 -10.49 3.00 21.77
C GLY A 162 -11.15 2.42 20.52
N SER A 163 -10.81 2.93 19.32
CA SER A 163 -11.40 2.45 18.05
C SER A 163 -12.91 2.57 17.95
N LEU A 164 -13.49 3.57 18.62
CA LEU A 164 -14.93 3.82 18.62
C LEU A 164 -15.42 4.23 17.22
N PRO A 165 -16.54 3.67 16.74
CA PRO A 165 -17.16 4.15 15.52
C PRO A 165 -17.75 5.55 15.75
N LYS A 166 -17.42 6.49 14.85
CA LYS A 166 -17.90 7.87 14.86
C LYS A 166 -18.38 8.25 13.45
N GLU A 167 -19.19 9.29 13.39
CA GLU A 167 -19.57 9.95 12.14
C GLU A 167 -18.86 11.29 12.02
N MET A 168 -18.55 11.67 10.80
CA MET A 168 -17.93 12.95 10.44
C MET A 168 -18.71 13.55 9.29
N ALA A 169 -18.99 14.85 9.40
CA ALA A 169 -19.52 15.67 8.33
C ALA A 169 -18.43 16.67 7.90
N LEU A 170 -18.18 16.75 6.60
CA LEU A 170 -17.28 17.72 6.00
C LEU A 170 -18.01 18.44 4.88
N SER A 171 -17.65 19.70 4.60
CA SER A 171 -18.07 20.32 3.35
C SER A 171 -17.58 19.49 2.17
N ALA A 172 -18.30 19.50 1.06
CA ALA A 172 -17.92 18.76 -0.14
C ALA A 172 -16.49 19.14 -0.61
N GLU A 173 -16.13 20.41 -0.52
CA GLU A 173 -14.81 20.92 -0.88
C GLU A 173 -13.71 20.31 0.02
N GLU A 174 -13.91 20.32 1.34
CA GLU A 174 -12.94 19.77 2.29
C GLU A 174 -12.82 18.24 2.16
N PHE A 175 -13.94 17.55 1.91
CA PHE A 175 -13.91 16.13 1.61
C PHE A 175 -13.08 15.83 0.36
N ILE A 176 -13.33 16.55 -0.74
CA ILE A 176 -12.59 16.41 -2.00
C ILE A 176 -11.13 16.76 -1.78
N ARG A 177 -10.83 17.86 -1.10
CA ARG A 177 -9.45 18.26 -0.78
C ARG A 177 -8.70 17.15 -0.03
N ARG A 178 -9.29 16.59 1.03
CA ARG A 178 -8.67 15.48 1.77
C ARG A 178 -8.51 14.26 0.89
N PHE A 179 -9.51 13.89 0.12
CA PHE A 179 -9.44 12.74 -0.78
C PHE A 179 -8.32 12.89 -1.81
N LEU A 180 -8.19 14.06 -2.43
CA LEU A 180 -7.17 14.32 -3.44
C LEU A 180 -5.74 14.27 -2.92
N LEU A 181 -5.50 14.53 -1.62
CA LEU A 181 -4.18 14.35 -1.00
C LEU A 181 -3.67 12.90 -1.09
N HIS A 182 -4.57 11.94 -1.31
CA HIS A 182 -4.23 10.51 -1.37
C HIS A 182 -4.12 9.98 -2.79
N VAL A 183 -4.43 10.80 -3.79
CA VAL A 183 -4.26 10.45 -5.20
C VAL A 183 -2.78 10.57 -5.55
N LEU A 184 -2.16 9.44 -5.80
CA LEU A 184 -0.74 9.37 -6.13
C LEU A 184 -0.49 9.79 -7.59
N PRO A 185 0.67 10.39 -7.90
CA PRO A 185 1.03 10.76 -9.25
C PRO A 185 0.99 9.57 -10.22
N ARG A 186 0.69 9.85 -11.50
CA ARG A 186 0.71 8.82 -12.54
C ARG A 186 2.07 8.12 -12.60
N GLY A 187 2.04 6.80 -12.64
CA GLY A 187 3.25 5.97 -12.67
C GLY A 187 3.87 5.70 -11.30
N PHE A 188 3.30 6.22 -10.21
CA PHE A 188 3.77 5.92 -8.88
C PHE A 188 3.48 4.46 -8.51
N VAL A 189 4.52 3.68 -8.23
CA VAL A 189 4.39 2.27 -7.84
C VAL A 189 4.09 2.18 -6.34
N ARG A 190 2.81 2.03 -6.01
CA ARG A 190 2.32 1.93 -4.63
C ARG A 190 2.64 0.59 -3.98
N ILE A 191 2.62 -0.48 -4.78
CA ILE A 191 2.89 -1.85 -4.33
C ILE A 191 4.28 -2.24 -4.79
N ARG A 192 5.12 -2.70 -3.86
CA ARG A 192 6.50 -3.09 -4.18
C ARG A 192 6.83 -4.45 -3.59
N TYR A 193 7.62 -5.21 -4.34
CA TYR A 193 8.05 -6.55 -3.99
C TYR A 193 9.56 -6.58 -3.79
N TYR A 194 10.01 -7.24 -2.72
CA TYR A 194 11.42 -7.31 -2.36
C TYR A 194 11.82 -8.73 -1.93
N GLY A 195 13.12 -9.00 -1.95
CA GLY A 195 13.68 -10.29 -1.56
C GLY A 195 13.17 -11.43 -2.43
N LEU A 196 12.69 -12.52 -1.83
CA LEU A 196 12.13 -13.67 -2.55
C LEU A 196 11.04 -13.30 -3.56
N LEU A 197 10.30 -12.22 -3.29
CA LEU A 197 9.18 -11.76 -4.13
C LEU A 197 9.62 -10.77 -5.21
N HIS A 198 10.90 -10.42 -5.30
CA HIS A 198 11.38 -9.49 -6.31
C HIS A 198 11.23 -10.07 -7.72
N TYR A 199 10.66 -9.31 -8.64
CA TYR A 199 10.17 -9.77 -9.95
C TYR A 199 11.20 -10.57 -10.79
N ARG A 200 12.49 -10.20 -10.73
CA ARG A 200 13.56 -10.85 -11.56
C ARG A 200 13.80 -12.31 -11.20
N GLN A 201 13.68 -12.70 -9.95
CA GLN A 201 14.04 -14.04 -9.47
C GLN A 201 12.88 -14.76 -8.79
N ARG A 202 11.69 -14.12 -8.73
CA ARG A 202 10.53 -14.63 -8.01
C ARG A 202 10.15 -16.05 -8.40
N ALA A 203 10.02 -16.31 -9.70
CA ALA A 203 9.58 -17.64 -10.18
C ALA A 203 10.53 -18.76 -9.74
N ALA A 204 11.83 -18.58 -9.92
CA ALA A 204 12.84 -19.57 -9.55
C ALA A 204 12.92 -19.76 -8.03
N LYS A 205 12.93 -18.66 -7.25
CA LYS A 205 13.01 -18.73 -5.80
C LYS A 205 11.75 -19.32 -5.17
N LEU A 206 10.56 -18.99 -5.67
CA LEU A 206 9.30 -19.58 -5.17
C LEU A 206 9.20 -21.07 -5.52
N ARG A 207 9.65 -21.49 -6.70
CA ARG A 207 9.73 -22.92 -7.04
C ARG A 207 10.64 -23.64 -6.05
N ARG A 208 11.84 -23.09 -5.80
CA ARG A 208 12.76 -23.68 -4.83
C ARG A 208 12.19 -23.76 -3.41
N CYS A 209 11.50 -22.69 -2.95
CA CYS A 209 10.82 -22.71 -1.67
C CYS A 209 9.75 -23.80 -1.59
N ARG A 210 8.97 -24.00 -2.65
CA ARG A 210 7.95 -25.07 -2.70
C ARG A 210 8.58 -26.45 -2.61
N GLU A 211 9.65 -26.70 -3.38
CA GLU A 211 10.41 -27.96 -3.30
C GLU A 211 10.86 -28.24 -1.87
N LEU A 212 11.48 -27.26 -1.22
CA LEU A 212 12.00 -27.39 0.16
C LEU A 212 10.89 -27.57 1.21
N LEU A 213 9.69 -27.06 0.93
CA LEU A 213 8.52 -27.19 1.81
C LEU A 213 7.65 -28.41 1.49
N GLY A 214 8.00 -29.22 0.49
CA GLY A 214 7.16 -30.35 0.05
C GLY A 214 5.79 -29.91 -0.48
N ALA A 215 5.65 -28.64 -0.92
CA ALA A 215 4.38 -28.12 -1.42
C ALA A 215 4.17 -28.58 -2.87
N PRO A 216 2.91 -28.87 -3.29
CA PRO A 216 2.62 -29.30 -4.64
C PRO A 216 3.06 -28.25 -5.67
N ALA A 217 3.50 -28.74 -6.84
CA ALA A 217 3.81 -27.88 -7.96
C ALA A 217 2.56 -27.07 -8.36
N VAL A 218 2.75 -25.78 -8.63
CA VAL A 218 1.65 -24.98 -9.21
C VAL A 218 1.41 -25.51 -10.63
N PRO A 219 0.17 -25.87 -10.98
CA PRO A 219 -0.14 -26.24 -12.36
C PRO A 219 0.33 -25.14 -13.32
N THR A 220 1.02 -25.53 -14.38
CA THR A 220 1.71 -24.59 -15.30
C THR A 220 0.74 -23.79 -16.16
N SER A 221 -0.53 -24.17 -16.18
CA SER A 221 -1.60 -23.43 -16.86
C SER A 221 -2.95 -23.72 -16.19
N VAL A 222 -3.32 -22.88 -15.23
CA VAL A 222 -4.74 -22.58 -15.13
C VAL A 222 -4.92 -21.40 -16.06
N GLU A 223 -5.56 -21.58 -17.21
CA GLU A 223 -6.07 -20.44 -17.98
C GLU A 223 -6.82 -19.55 -17.00
N ALA A 224 -6.32 -18.35 -16.80
CA ALA A 224 -6.99 -17.41 -15.91
C ALA A 224 -8.42 -17.25 -16.45
N PRO A 225 -9.46 -17.51 -15.65
CA PRO A 225 -10.83 -17.35 -16.10
C PRO A 225 -10.98 -15.93 -16.66
N SER A 226 -11.76 -15.78 -17.72
CA SER A 226 -12.00 -14.46 -18.32
C SER A 226 -12.53 -13.48 -17.27
N ALA A 227 -12.32 -12.18 -17.47
CA ALA A 227 -12.83 -11.15 -16.55
C ALA A 227 -14.36 -11.29 -16.33
N ALA A 228 -15.09 -11.70 -17.36
CA ALA A 228 -16.53 -11.97 -17.28
C ALA A 228 -16.84 -13.19 -16.38
N THR A 229 -16.06 -14.28 -16.52
CA THR A 229 -16.21 -15.46 -15.66
C THR A 229 -15.86 -15.15 -14.21
N GLN A 230 -14.81 -14.38 -13.97
CA GLN A 230 -14.44 -13.94 -12.62
C GLN A 230 -15.53 -13.06 -11.99
N LEU A 231 -16.09 -12.12 -12.77
CA LEU A 231 -17.17 -11.27 -12.29
C LEU A 231 -18.41 -12.09 -11.93
N LEU A 232 -18.80 -13.03 -12.77
CA LEU A 232 -19.93 -13.93 -12.52
C LEU A 232 -19.70 -14.73 -11.21
N GLN A 233 -18.50 -15.29 -11.02
CA GLN A 233 -18.18 -16.06 -9.82
C GLN A 233 -18.18 -15.21 -8.54
N LEU A 234 -17.69 -13.96 -8.62
CA LEU A 234 -17.54 -13.09 -7.46
C LEU A 234 -18.81 -12.33 -7.09
N THR A 235 -19.63 -11.99 -8.05
CA THR A 235 -20.77 -11.07 -7.86
C THR A 235 -22.13 -11.66 -8.27
N GLY A 236 -22.14 -12.81 -8.95
CA GLY A 236 -23.35 -13.37 -9.55
C GLY A 236 -23.83 -12.62 -10.80
N VAL A 237 -23.10 -11.57 -11.23
CA VAL A 237 -23.48 -10.75 -12.40
C VAL A 237 -22.94 -11.38 -13.67
N ASP A 238 -23.86 -11.82 -14.52
CA ASP A 238 -23.57 -12.36 -15.85
C ASP A 238 -23.57 -11.23 -16.89
N LEU A 239 -22.38 -10.79 -17.30
CA LEU A 239 -22.22 -9.75 -18.33
C LEU A 239 -22.73 -10.17 -19.72
N SER A 240 -22.97 -11.46 -19.93
CA SER A 240 -23.52 -11.95 -21.21
C SER A 240 -25.03 -11.79 -21.31
N ARG A 241 -25.71 -11.51 -20.20
CA ARG A 241 -27.17 -11.29 -20.17
C ARG A 241 -27.53 -9.82 -20.29
N CYS A 242 -28.59 -9.53 -21.00
CA CYS A 242 -29.11 -8.17 -21.08
C CYS A 242 -29.62 -7.70 -19.71
N PRO A 243 -29.12 -6.57 -19.17
CA PRO A 243 -29.53 -6.08 -17.85
C PRO A 243 -30.99 -5.62 -17.78
N LEU A 244 -31.63 -5.31 -18.93
CA LEU A 244 -33.00 -4.87 -18.97
C LEU A 244 -33.99 -6.04 -18.98
N CYS A 245 -33.83 -6.98 -19.91
CA CYS A 245 -34.83 -8.06 -20.09
C CYS A 245 -34.40 -9.38 -19.44
N GLN A 246 -33.14 -9.54 -19.01
CA GLN A 246 -32.57 -10.73 -18.37
C GLN A 246 -32.62 -12.02 -19.26
N VAL A 247 -33.18 -11.94 -20.46
CA VAL A 247 -33.36 -13.07 -21.40
C VAL A 247 -32.40 -12.93 -22.60
N GLY A 248 -32.27 -11.74 -23.14
CA GLY A 248 -31.40 -11.45 -24.29
C GLY A 248 -29.91 -11.58 -23.91
N ARG A 249 -29.10 -11.84 -24.92
CA ARG A 249 -27.62 -11.89 -24.75
C ARG A 249 -26.98 -10.62 -25.25
N MET A 250 -26.00 -10.12 -24.49
CA MET A 250 -25.11 -9.04 -24.92
C MET A 250 -24.07 -9.58 -25.87
N ILE A 251 -23.90 -8.92 -27.01
CA ILE A 251 -22.86 -9.24 -27.99
C ILE A 251 -21.91 -8.06 -28.12
N GLN A 252 -20.61 -8.33 -28.14
CA GLN A 252 -19.62 -7.30 -28.37
C GLN A 252 -19.59 -6.98 -29.86
N GLN A 253 -19.98 -5.75 -30.24
CA GLN A 253 -20.00 -5.34 -31.65
C GLN A 253 -18.69 -4.69 -32.11
N THR A 254 -17.99 -3.98 -31.22
CA THR A 254 -16.76 -3.26 -31.57
C THR A 254 -15.83 -3.16 -30.36
N GLU A 255 -14.56 -3.45 -30.55
CA GLU A 255 -13.54 -3.07 -29.59
C GLU A 255 -13.21 -1.59 -29.79
N LEU A 256 -13.46 -0.79 -28.79
CA LEU A 256 -12.97 0.58 -28.75
C LEU A 256 -11.46 0.52 -28.51
N SER A 257 -10.68 0.86 -29.53
CA SER A 257 -9.23 1.05 -29.35
C SER A 257 -8.99 2.03 -28.23
N PRO A 258 -8.06 1.75 -27.30
CA PRO A 258 -7.70 2.71 -26.27
C PRO A 258 -7.33 4.03 -26.95
N MET A 259 -7.96 5.12 -26.56
CA MET A 259 -7.66 6.46 -27.11
C MET A 259 -6.17 6.77 -26.91
N ARG A 260 -5.36 6.46 -27.92
CA ARG A 260 -3.98 6.92 -28.03
C ARG A 260 -4.05 8.40 -28.37
N GLY A 261 -3.81 9.26 -27.38
CA GLY A 261 -3.58 10.67 -27.72
C GLY A 261 -4.28 11.73 -26.88
N LEU A 262 -4.88 11.42 -25.76
CA LEU A 262 -5.07 12.49 -24.77
C LEU A 262 -3.70 12.86 -24.24
N ARG A 263 -3.11 13.94 -24.81
CA ARG A 263 -1.98 14.62 -24.17
C ARG A 263 -2.42 14.90 -22.73
N PRO A 264 -1.57 14.59 -21.72
CA PRO A 264 -1.89 14.95 -20.35
C PRO A 264 -2.20 16.45 -20.35
N MET A 265 -3.44 16.81 -19.93
CA MET A 265 -3.71 18.19 -19.58
C MET A 265 -2.63 18.60 -18.59
N ARG A 266 -1.77 19.53 -18.99
CA ARG A 266 -0.91 20.22 -18.05
C ARG A 266 -1.86 21.07 -17.21
N TRP A 267 -2.22 20.58 -16.03
CA TRP A 267 -2.82 21.40 -15.01
C TRP A 267 -1.73 22.39 -14.58
N ASN A 268 -1.73 23.57 -15.17
CA ASN A 268 -1.10 24.72 -14.55
C ASN A 268 -1.96 25.04 -13.33
N LEU A 269 -1.62 24.43 -12.19
CA LEU A 269 -2.13 24.87 -10.90
C LEU A 269 -1.66 26.33 -10.77
N PRO A 270 -2.58 27.29 -10.62
CA PRO A 270 -2.19 28.66 -10.30
C PRO A 270 -1.41 28.60 -8.99
N ALA A 271 -0.33 29.39 -8.91
CA ALA A 271 0.58 29.48 -7.77
C ALA A 271 -0.06 30.19 -6.55
N ALA A 272 -1.33 29.91 -6.26
CA ALA A 272 -2.09 30.50 -5.19
C ALA A 272 -2.95 29.46 -4.48
N ILE A 273 -2.29 28.58 -3.71
CA ILE A 273 -2.91 28.09 -2.49
C ILE A 273 -2.00 28.57 -1.36
N GLY A 274 -2.22 29.84 -1.03
CA GLY A 274 -1.66 30.49 0.12
C GLY A 274 -2.10 29.81 1.41
N ALA A 275 -1.23 29.85 2.35
CA ALA A 275 -1.32 29.58 3.74
C ALA A 275 -2.76 29.56 4.31
N TYR A 276 -3.17 28.39 4.85
CA TYR A 276 -4.06 28.36 6.01
C TYR A 276 -3.28 27.73 7.17
N ALA A 277 -2.60 28.63 7.91
CA ALA A 277 -2.31 28.41 9.30
C ALA A 277 -3.62 28.72 10.06
N GLY A 278 -4.04 27.82 10.90
CA GLY A 278 -5.23 28.04 11.73
C GLY A 278 -5.50 26.85 12.62
N ASN A 279 -5.03 26.95 13.88
CA ASN A 279 -5.40 26.29 15.14
C ASN A 279 -5.69 24.77 15.13
#